data_5b480bb40670161af10033588577dfef
#
_entry.id   5b480bb40670161af10033588577dfef
#
_cell.length_a   1.000
_cell.length_b   1.000
_cell.length_c   1.000
_cell.angle_alpha   90.00
_cell.angle_beta   90.00
_cell.angle_gamma   90.00
#
_symmetry.space_group_name_H-M   'P 1'
#
loop_
_entity.id
_entity.type
_entity.pdbx_description
1 polymer ?
#
loop_
_entity_poly.entity_id
_entity_poly.type
_entity_poly.pdbx_seq_one_letter_code
_entity_poly.pdbx_strand_id
1 'polypeptide(L)'
;MFKINNTFINGSFIQNNQKTYFDLINPSSEDIYGKLECTSIQNLEKAILSACNAEEECANLSIDNRKNILLQILDGIIERREELAEIITLEMGAPINLSKNAHIQMGIDHLKNTIKILDNYEFETFEDGYKVLRVPIGVTALITPWNWPLNQTLTKISSAIAAGCSIVIKPSEFCALSSKVLAEIINNSDMPRGGFNMVNGIGSELGPIISEHKMINMISFTGSTQVGINIQERAAKTVKRVSLELGGKSAHIICDDVDLNKAIPNAINQCFINSGQSCSAPTRLLVPEDKINEIKKIAINHVNTIKTGDPLSNETALGPVVNAKQFNNIQNHIKNAIDSSCELIVGGIDRPQNINKGFYVKPTIFANVPENHPIAQEEIFGPVLSIITYKDIENAISIANNSKYGLSSYITSNNPEVAEQISKKIKAGQTIINKIGRGAVPAPFGGFKMSGNGREHGVFGLEEYLEIKAII
;
A
#
# COMPACT_ATOMS: atom_id res chain seq x y z
N MET A 1 10.59 25.38 13.72
CA MET A 1 10.53 24.21 12.82
C MET A 1 10.88 22.98 13.66
N PHE A 2 9.98 22.01 13.74
CA PHE A 2 10.17 20.81 14.55
C PHE A 2 11.27 19.93 13.97
N LYS A 3 12.13 19.40 14.84
CA LYS A 3 13.07 18.32 14.47
C LYS A 3 12.49 17.02 15.01
N ILE A 4 12.31 16.05 14.11
CA ILE A 4 11.74 14.76 14.44
C ILE A 4 12.85 13.73 14.35
N ASN A 5 13.13 13.08 15.48
CA ASN A 5 14.02 11.92 15.54
C ASN A 5 13.18 10.67 15.74
N ASN A 6 13.24 9.77 14.77
CA ASN A 6 12.49 8.52 14.75
C ASN A 6 13.42 7.29 14.71
N THR A 7 14.72 7.47 14.89
CA THR A 7 15.62 6.31 15.01
C THR A 7 15.35 5.64 16.35
N PHE A 8 14.68 4.49 16.32
CA PHE A 8 14.28 3.74 17.51
C PHE A 8 15.00 2.38 17.51
N ILE A 9 15.80 2.13 18.54
CA ILE A 9 16.66 0.95 18.64
C ILE A 9 16.62 0.43 20.07
N ASN A 10 16.39 -0.85 20.25
CA ASN A 10 16.47 -1.53 21.55
C ASN A 10 15.61 -0.86 22.64
N GLY A 11 14.38 -0.49 22.30
CA GLY A 11 13.43 0.12 23.22
C GLY A 11 13.67 1.62 23.51
N SER A 12 14.45 2.34 22.67
CA SER A 12 14.75 3.75 22.91
C SER A 12 14.92 4.54 21.62
N PHE A 13 14.51 5.81 21.61
CA PHE A 13 14.83 6.75 20.55
C PHE A 13 16.30 7.19 20.66
N ILE A 14 17.08 6.99 19.59
CA ILE A 14 18.53 7.20 19.56
C ILE A 14 18.85 8.44 18.72
N GLN A 15 19.71 9.32 19.22
CA GLN A 15 20.23 10.44 18.43
C GLN A 15 21.21 9.97 17.37
N ASN A 16 21.20 10.62 16.20
CA ASN A 16 22.16 10.38 15.14
C ASN A 16 23.35 11.33 15.23
N ASN A 17 24.56 10.79 15.12
CA ASN A 17 25.79 11.59 15.13
C ASN A 17 25.96 12.41 13.83
N GLN A 18 25.40 11.93 12.73
CA GLN A 18 25.39 12.60 11.45
C GLN A 18 24.04 13.32 11.27
N LYS A 19 24.07 14.65 11.10
CA LYS A 19 22.87 15.49 11.03
C LYS A 19 22.43 15.70 9.57
N THR A 20 21.99 14.63 8.93
CA THR A 20 21.28 14.72 7.66
C THR A 20 19.79 14.83 7.93
N TYR A 21 19.11 15.75 7.25
CA TYR A 21 17.69 16.01 7.46
C TYR A 21 16.93 15.89 6.16
N PHE A 22 15.70 15.38 6.25
CA PHE A 22 14.70 15.40 5.20
C PHE A 22 13.61 16.42 5.56
N ASP A 23 13.31 17.36 4.65
CA ASP A 23 12.26 18.35 4.88
C ASP A 23 10.87 17.71 4.75
N LEU A 24 10.04 17.91 5.79
CA LEU A 24 8.66 17.45 5.84
C LEU A 24 7.74 18.55 5.34
N ILE A 25 7.12 18.34 4.20
CA ILE A 25 6.31 19.32 3.49
C ILE A 25 4.83 18.92 3.56
N ASN A 26 3.98 19.86 3.98
CA ASN A 26 2.55 19.67 3.90
C ASN A 26 2.10 19.74 2.44
N PRO A 27 1.56 18.67 1.86
CA PRO A 27 1.21 18.63 0.43
C PRO A 27 0.06 19.58 0.05
N SER A 28 -0.75 20.03 1.01
CA SER A 28 -1.86 20.96 0.76
C SER A 28 -1.42 22.41 0.67
N SER A 29 -0.32 22.78 1.34
CA SER A 29 0.14 24.17 1.41
C SER A 29 1.56 24.38 0.88
N GLU A 30 2.31 23.32 0.60
CA GLU A 30 3.73 23.33 0.23
C GLU A 30 4.66 23.89 1.32
N ASP A 31 4.14 24.10 2.53
CA ASP A 31 4.92 24.62 3.65
C ASP A 31 5.71 23.52 4.33
N ILE A 32 6.95 23.81 4.72
CA ILE A 32 7.75 22.90 5.53
C ILE A 32 7.26 22.98 6.97
N TYR A 33 6.65 21.90 7.47
CA TYR A 33 6.18 21.82 8.86
C TYR A 33 7.23 21.24 9.83
N GLY A 34 8.22 20.50 9.32
CA GLY A 34 9.24 19.86 10.14
C GLY A 34 10.44 19.37 9.36
N LYS A 35 11.40 18.80 10.08
CA LYS A 35 12.57 18.11 9.52
C LYS A 35 12.77 16.78 10.18
N LEU A 36 12.80 15.69 9.40
CA LEU A 36 13.13 14.36 9.85
C LEU A 36 14.65 14.21 9.92
N GLU A 37 15.17 13.82 11.08
CA GLU A 37 16.57 13.44 11.22
C GLU A 37 16.78 12.04 10.64
N CYS A 38 17.61 11.92 9.60
CA CYS A 38 17.88 10.64 8.95
C CYS A 38 18.79 9.76 9.80
N THR A 39 18.48 8.47 9.85
CA THR A 39 19.29 7.46 10.54
C THR A 39 20.66 7.34 9.86
N SER A 40 21.73 7.42 10.64
CA SER A 40 23.08 7.18 10.13
C SER A 40 23.30 5.70 9.82
N ILE A 41 24.25 5.40 8.92
CA ILE A 41 24.63 4.00 8.60
C ILE A 41 25.05 3.26 9.87
N GLN A 42 25.78 3.92 10.77
CA GLN A 42 26.18 3.32 12.04
C GLN A 42 24.98 2.94 12.92
N ASN A 43 23.93 3.75 12.95
CA ASN A 43 22.72 3.43 13.73
C ASN A 43 21.85 2.39 13.00
N LEU A 44 21.85 2.35 11.67
CA LEU A 44 21.24 1.24 10.92
C LEU A 44 21.90 -0.10 11.30
N GLU A 45 23.23 -0.18 11.34
CA GLU A 45 23.96 -1.38 11.77
C GLU A 45 23.60 -1.79 13.20
N LYS A 46 23.48 -0.80 14.12
CA LYS A 46 23.04 -1.06 15.50
C LYS A 46 21.60 -1.59 15.55
N ALA A 47 20.69 -1.08 14.71
CA ALA A 47 19.32 -1.55 14.65
C ALA A 47 19.24 -3.02 14.19
N ILE A 48 20.02 -3.37 13.17
CA ILE A 48 20.10 -4.74 12.67
C ILE A 48 20.70 -5.68 13.74
N LEU A 49 21.80 -5.27 14.37
CA LEU A 49 22.42 -6.06 15.44
C LEU A 49 21.48 -6.23 16.64
N SER A 50 20.73 -5.18 16.99
CA SER A 50 19.71 -5.25 18.04
C SER A 50 18.60 -6.27 17.72
N ALA A 51 18.14 -6.30 16.47
CA ALA A 51 17.16 -7.29 16.01
C ALA A 51 17.72 -8.72 16.09
N CYS A 52 18.98 -8.93 15.68
CA CYS A 52 19.65 -10.24 15.78
C CYS A 52 19.78 -10.72 17.22
N ASN A 53 20.13 -9.82 18.14
CA ASN A 53 20.26 -10.19 19.56
C ASN A 53 18.92 -10.55 20.22
N ALA A 54 17.80 -10.03 19.69
CA ALA A 54 16.45 -10.31 20.18
C ALA A 54 15.76 -11.47 19.44
N GLU A 55 16.39 -12.04 18.41
CA GLU A 55 15.77 -13.04 17.52
C GLU A 55 15.27 -14.26 18.31
N GLU A 56 16.14 -14.84 19.16
CA GLU A 56 15.81 -16.03 19.95
C GLU A 56 14.67 -15.75 20.97
N GLU A 57 14.69 -14.58 21.63
CA GLU A 57 13.64 -14.19 22.57
C GLU A 57 12.31 -14.04 21.85
N CYS A 58 12.28 -13.37 20.69
CA CYS A 58 11.08 -13.23 19.86
C CYS A 58 10.54 -14.60 19.40
N ALA A 59 11.42 -15.47 18.92
CA ALA A 59 11.05 -16.81 18.44
C ALA A 59 10.43 -17.69 19.54
N ASN A 60 10.91 -17.54 20.78
CA ASN A 60 10.46 -18.31 21.94
C ASN A 60 9.22 -17.74 22.62
N LEU A 61 8.67 -16.58 22.17
CA LEU A 61 7.39 -16.08 22.67
C LEU A 61 6.28 -17.10 22.43
N SER A 62 5.50 -17.40 23.46
CA SER A 62 4.29 -18.20 23.33
C SER A 62 3.27 -17.51 22.41
N ILE A 63 2.34 -18.27 21.84
CA ILE A 63 1.26 -17.74 21.01
C ILE A 63 0.47 -16.69 21.79
N ASP A 64 0.19 -16.95 23.07
CA ASP A 64 -0.54 -16.02 23.94
C ASP A 64 0.22 -14.70 24.15
N ASN A 65 1.55 -14.76 24.32
CA ASN A 65 2.38 -13.55 24.44
C ASN A 65 2.39 -12.75 23.13
N ARG A 66 2.51 -13.40 21.96
CA ARG A 66 2.40 -12.73 20.65
C ARG A 66 1.04 -12.07 20.46
N LYS A 67 -0.05 -12.75 20.85
CA LYS A 67 -1.42 -12.18 20.84
C LYS A 67 -1.54 -10.98 21.77
N ASN A 68 -1.00 -11.08 22.98
CA ASN A 68 -1.04 -10.00 23.95
C ASN A 68 -0.31 -8.74 23.44
N ILE A 69 0.87 -8.89 22.84
CA ILE A 69 1.59 -7.78 22.19
C ILE A 69 0.73 -7.13 21.10
N LEU A 70 0.11 -7.93 20.22
CA LEU A 70 -0.76 -7.42 19.15
C LEU A 70 -2.00 -6.71 19.70
N LEU A 71 -2.60 -7.20 20.80
CA LEU A 71 -3.72 -6.54 21.49
C LEU A 71 -3.31 -5.20 22.07
N GLN A 72 -2.16 -5.10 22.74
CA GLN A 72 -1.64 -3.86 23.30
C GLN A 72 -1.37 -2.81 22.20
N ILE A 73 -0.83 -3.25 21.03
CA ILE A 73 -0.64 -2.37 19.88
C ILE A 73 -2.00 -1.91 19.34
N LEU A 74 -2.98 -2.82 19.24
CA LEU A 74 -4.33 -2.49 18.78
C LEU A 74 -4.98 -1.44 19.68
N ASP A 75 -4.91 -1.62 20.99
CA ASP A 75 -5.45 -0.67 21.98
C ASP A 75 -4.78 0.70 21.86
N GLY A 76 -3.46 0.75 21.74
CA GLY A 76 -2.71 1.99 21.53
C GLY A 76 -3.08 2.72 20.23
N ILE A 77 -3.34 1.99 19.14
CA ILE A 77 -3.83 2.59 17.87
C ILE A 77 -5.25 3.16 18.06
N ILE A 78 -6.13 2.43 18.76
CA ILE A 78 -7.50 2.89 19.00
C ILE A 78 -7.50 4.14 19.89
N GLU A 79 -6.70 4.17 20.95
CA GLU A 79 -6.56 5.31 21.86
C GLU A 79 -6.07 6.57 21.12
N ARG A 80 -5.09 6.43 20.22
CA ARG A 80 -4.49 7.55 19.48
C ARG A 80 -5.09 7.77 18.08
N ARG A 81 -6.31 7.25 17.83
CA ARG A 81 -6.95 7.26 16.52
C ARG A 81 -7.08 8.66 15.91
N GLU A 82 -7.57 9.61 16.67
CA GLU A 82 -7.80 10.98 16.20
C GLU A 82 -6.48 11.68 15.87
N GLU A 83 -5.48 11.57 16.73
CA GLU A 83 -4.13 12.07 16.49
C GLU A 83 -3.51 11.50 15.22
N LEU A 84 -3.58 10.19 15.06
CA LEU A 84 -3.05 9.51 13.85
C LEU A 84 -3.78 9.96 12.59
N ALA A 85 -5.08 10.23 12.65
CA ALA A 85 -5.85 10.71 11.50
C ALA A 85 -5.40 12.11 11.05
N GLU A 86 -5.23 13.03 12.00
CA GLU A 86 -4.74 14.38 11.73
C GLU A 86 -3.32 14.35 11.17
N ILE A 87 -2.46 13.51 11.73
CA ILE A 87 -1.08 13.32 11.27
C ILE A 87 -1.08 12.79 9.82
N ILE A 88 -1.82 11.74 9.50
CA ILE A 88 -1.89 11.17 8.15
C ILE A 88 -2.40 12.22 7.14
N THR A 89 -3.41 13.01 7.54
CA THR A 89 -3.91 14.11 6.73
C THR A 89 -2.83 15.16 6.47
N LEU A 90 -2.05 15.53 7.49
CA LEU A 90 -0.94 16.48 7.38
C LEU A 90 0.19 15.95 6.48
N GLU A 91 0.59 14.68 6.66
CA GLU A 91 1.75 14.08 6.00
C GLU A 91 1.53 13.79 4.53
N MET A 92 0.35 13.26 4.17
CA MET A 92 0.10 12.80 2.82
C MET A 92 -1.06 13.51 2.09
N GLY A 93 -1.79 14.39 2.78
CA GLY A 93 -2.90 15.13 2.19
C GLY A 93 -4.19 14.32 2.03
N ALA A 94 -4.31 13.17 2.67
CA ALA A 94 -5.56 12.41 2.63
C ALA A 94 -6.69 13.19 3.31
N PRO A 95 -7.91 13.22 2.75
CA PRO A 95 -9.05 13.82 3.43
C PRO A 95 -9.25 13.23 4.82
N ILE A 96 -9.55 14.08 5.82
CA ILE A 96 -9.64 13.67 7.23
C ILE A 96 -10.62 12.52 7.45
N ASN A 97 -11.75 12.51 6.74
CA ASN A 97 -12.71 11.40 6.81
C ASN A 97 -12.13 10.10 6.25
N LEU A 98 -11.30 10.17 5.21
CA LEU A 98 -10.61 9.00 4.66
C LEU A 98 -9.54 8.51 5.64
N SER A 99 -8.78 9.43 6.26
CA SER A 99 -7.78 9.10 7.27
C SER A 99 -8.40 8.35 8.45
N LYS A 100 -9.53 8.84 8.98
CA LYS A 100 -10.26 8.21 10.09
C LYS A 100 -10.88 6.87 9.74
N ASN A 101 -11.62 6.82 8.62
CA ASN A 101 -12.52 5.71 8.31
C ASN A 101 -11.90 4.63 7.42
N ALA A 102 -10.75 4.91 6.78
CA ALA A 102 -10.07 3.96 5.93
C ALA A 102 -8.62 3.71 6.37
N HIS A 103 -7.75 4.73 6.38
CA HIS A 103 -6.32 4.53 6.67
C HIS A 103 -6.09 3.84 8.02
N ILE A 104 -6.71 4.34 9.08
CA ILE A 104 -6.56 3.79 10.42
C ILE A 104 -7.38 2.51 10.58
N GLN A 105 -8.63 2.53 10.09
CA GLN A 105 -9.53 1.39 10.25
C GLN A 105 -8.97 0.12 9.61
N MET A 106 -8.37 0.22 8.42
CA MET A 106 -7.74 -0.93 7.77
C MET A 106 -6.57 -1.48 8.60
N GLY A 107 -5.76 -0.63 9.20
CA GLY A 107 -4.69 -1.05 10.11
C GLY A 107 -5.22 -1.80 11.34
N ILE A 108 -6.28 -1.28 11.96
CA ILE A 108 -6.99 -1.92 13.08
C ILE A 108 -7.52 -3.31 12.66
N ASP A 109 -8.11 -3.39 11.47
CA ASP A 109 -8.69 -4.63 10.98
C ASP A 109 -7.62 -5.68 10.66
N HIS A 110 -6.44 -5.29 10.19
CA HIS A 110 -5.31 -6.20 10.02
C HIS A 110 -4.82 -6.78 11.34
N LEU A 111 -4.65 -5.95 12.37
CA LEU A 111 -4.29 -6.43 13.72
C LEU A 111 -5.33 -7.44 14.23
N LYS A 112 -6.62 -7.10 14.17
CA LYS A 112 -7.71 -8.00 14.59
C LYS A 112 -7.71 -9.33 13.84
N ASN A 113 -7.52 -9.27 12.51
CA ASN A 113 -7.48 -10.47 11.68
C ASN A 113 -6.27 -11.35 12.04
N THR A 114 -5.08 -10.75 12.26
CA THR A 114 -3.88 -11.50 12.65
C THR A 114 -4.04 -12.15 14.02
N ILE A 115 -4.61 -11.42 15.01
CA ILE A 115 -4.92 -11.99 16.34
C ILE A 115 -5.85 -13.20 16.21
N LYS A 116 -6.90 -13.09 15.39
CA LYS A 116 -7.85 -14.18 15.14
C LYS A 116 -7.21 -15.39 14.45
N ILE A 117 -6.24 -15.18 13.58
CA ILE A 117 -5.51 -16.28 12.92
C ILE A 117 -4.77 -17.09 13.97
N LEU A 118 -4.10 -16.44 14.92
CA LEU A 118 -3.34 -17.11 15.99
C LEU A 118 -4.21 -18.00 16.91
N ASP A 119 -5.54 -17.81 16.92
CA ASP A 119 -6.44 -18.69 17.69
C ASP A 119 -6.49 -20.12 17.14
N ASN A 120 -6.24 -20.31 15.84
CA ASN A 120 -6.45 -21.58 15.17
C ASN A 120 -5.28 -22.01 14.27
N TYR A 121 -4.19 -21.23 14.22
CA TYR A 121 -3.06 -21.57 13.35
C TYR A 121 -2.17 -22.63 13.98
N GLU A 122 -1.97 -23.74 13.26
CA GLU A 122 -1.14 -24.87 13.69
C GLU A 122 0.32 -24.64 13.24
N PHE A 123 1.18 -24.24 14.19
CA PHE A 123 2.62 -24.12 13.96
C PHE A 123 3.33 -25.48 13.89
N GLU A 124 2.66 -26.54 14.33
CA GLU A 124 3.14 -27.91 14.28
C GLU A 124 2.03 -28.81 13.75
N THR A 125 2.34 -29.64 12.76
CA THR A 125 1.42 -30.65 12.21
C THR A 125 2.12 -32.00 12.07
N PHE A 126 1.33 -33.09 12.17
CA PHE A 126 1.80 -34.45 11.88
C PHE A 126 1.19 -34.91 10.57
N GLU A 127 2.02 -35.45 9.68
CA GLU A 127 1.61 -35.96 8.38
C GLU A 127 2.37 -37.29 8.13
N ASP A 128 1.72 -38.33 7.68
CA ASP A 128 2.29 -39.61 7.18
C ASP A 128 3.63 -40.05 7.77
N GLY A 129 3.78 -39.93 9.11
CA GLY A 129 4.97 -40.43 9.83
C GLY A 129 6.09 -39.40 10.04
N TYR A 130 5.88 -38.12 9.67
CA TYR A 130 6.79 -37.02 9.99
C TYR A 130 6.06 -35.82 10.60
N LYS A 131 6.81 -34.99 11.31
CA LYS A 131 6.34 -33.78 11.90
C LYS A 131 6.78 -32.57 11.04
N VAL A 132 5.87 -31.65 10.79
CA VAL A 132 6.17 -30.35 10.14
C VAL A 132 6.10 -29.24 11.19
N LEU A 133 7.20 -28.50 11.32
CA LEU A 133 7.26 -27.29 12.13
C LEU A 133 7.25 -26.06 11.22
N ARG A 134 6.52 -25.04 11.61
CA ARG A 134 6.54 -23.70 11.01
C ARG A 134 7.22 -22.77 12.01
N VAL A 135 8.48 -22.44 11.72
CA VAL A 135 9.34 -21.65 12.63
C VAL A 135 9.56 -20.26 12.08
N PRO A 136 9.81 -19.24 12.94
CA PRO A 136 10.11 -17.88 12.46
C PRO A 136 11.29 -17.89 11.47
N ILE A 137 11.21 -17.08 10.41
CA ILE A 137 12.30 -16.95 9.43
C ILE A 137 13.53 -16.22 10.00
N GLY A 138 13.40 -15.52 11.14
CA GLY A 138 14.47 -14.78 11.79
C GLY A 138 14.32 -13.27 11.72
N VAL A 139 15.40 -12.55 11.47
CA VAL A 139 15.40 -11.07 11.35
C VAL A 139 14.75 -10.63 10.07
N THR A 140 13.68 -9.79 10.19
CA THR A 140 12.93 -9.30 9.04
C THR A 140 13.13 -7.80 8.84
N ALA A 141 13.43 -7.38 7.61
CA ALA A 141 13.43 -5.99 7.21
C ALA A 141 12.11 -5.64 6.53
N LEU A 142 11.39 -4.67 7.08
CA LEU A 142 10.11 -4.19 6.57
C LEU A 142 10.29 -2.80 5.96
N ILE A 143 10.00 -2.63 4.66
CA ILE A 143 10.14 -1.35 3.97
C ILE A 143 8.77 -0.96 3.44
N THR A 144 8.19 0.13 3.99
CA THR A 144 6.80 0.50 3.75
C THR A 144 6.65 1.83 3.03
N PRO A 145 5.64 1.96 2.15
CA PRO A 145 5.37 3.18 1.40
C PRO A 145 4.59 4.22 2.23
N TRP A 146 4.30 5.34 1.59
CA TRP A 146 3.61 6.49 2.19
C TRP A 146 2.10 6.54 1.92
N ASN A 147 1.61 5.81 0.92
CA ASN A 147 0.24 6.02 0.40
C ASN A 147 -0.89 5.50 1.31
N TRP A 148 -0.64 4.48 2.12
CA TRP A 148 -1.53 3.93 3.14
C TRP A 148 -0.70 3.63 4.40
N PRO A 149 -0.20 4.65 5.14
CA PRO A 149 0.90 4.50 6.10
C PRO A 149 0.67 3.40 7.12
N LEU A 150 -0.38 3.51 7.94
CA LEU A 150 -0.68 2.53 8.99
C LEU A 150 -1.10 1.18 8.43
N ASN A 151 -1.93 1.17 7.39
CA ASN A 151 -2.37 -0.07 6.77
C ASN A 151 -1.17 -0.93 6.32
N GLN A 152 -0.28 -0.35 5.53
CA GLN A 152 0.90 -1.05 4.99
C GLN A 152 1.89 -1.48 6.08
N THR A 153 2.06 -0.63 7.08
CA THR A 153 3.00 -0.89 8.17
C THR A 153 2.48 -1.97 9.11
N LEU A 154 1.20 -1.86 9.53
CA LEU A 154 0.60 -2.82 10.47
C LEU A 154 0.37 -4.19 9.85
N THR A 155 0.09 -4.29 8.56
CA THR A 155 0.02 -5.56 7.84
C THR A 155 1.31 -6.36 7.99
N LYS A 156 2.45 -5.71 7.79
CA LYS A 156 3.77 -6.37 7.89
C LYS A 156 4.17 -6.64 9.33
N ILE A 157 4.05 -5.65 10.22
CA ILE A 157 4.42 -5.78 11.64
C ILE A 157 3.59 -6.88 12.31
N SER A 158 2.27 -6.91 12.08
CA SER A 158 1.42 -7.91 12.74
C SER A 158 1.76 -9.33 12.32
N SER A 159 2.04 -9.56 11.04
CA SER A 159 2.47 -10.88 10.54
C SER A 159 3.85 -11.28 11.08
N ALA A 160 4.81 -10.35 11.14
CA ALA A 160 6.14 -10.60 11.69
C ALA A 160 6.09 -10.93 13.20
N ILE A 161 5.32 -10.19 14.00
CA ILE A 161 5.11 -10.48 15.44
C ILE A 161 4.40 -11.83 15.62
N ALA A 162 3.34 -12.08 14.84
CA ALA A 162 2.61 -13.34 14.90
C ALA A 162 3.48 -14.55 14.57
N ALA A 163 4.41 -14.41 13.63
CA ALA A 163 5.39 -15.43 13.31
C ALA A 163 6.47 -15.60 14.40
N GLY A 164 6.72 -14.58 15.22
CA GLY A 164 7.81 -14.56 16.21
C GLY A 164 9.15 -14.06 15.64
N CYS A 165 9.10 -13.22 14.62
CA CYS A 165 10.27 -12.58 14.02
C CYS A 165 10.69 -11.33 14.76
N SER A 166 11.98 -11.01 14.78
CA SER A 166 12.48 -9.67 15.12
C SER A 166 12.46 -8.77 13.89
N ILE A 167 12.32 -7.45 14.12
CA ILE A 167 11.94 -6.48 13.10
C ILE A 167 12.94 -5.32 13.03
N VAL A 168 13.36 -5.00 11.79
CA VAL A 168 13.95 -3.71 11.43
C VAL A 168 13.03 -3.06 10.40
N ILE A 169 12.30 -2.02 10.78
CA ILE A 169 11.41 -1.33 9.83
C ILE A 169 12.01 -0.02 9.32
N LYS A 170 11.86 0.22 8.03
CA LYS A 170 12.10 1.50 7.39
C LYS A 170 10.78 2.00 6.77
N PRO A 171 10.00 2.83 7.48
CA PRO A 171 8.86 3.50 6.86
C PRO A 171 9.33 4.55 5.85
N SER A 172 8.41 4.96 4.97
CA SER A 172 8.69 6.08 4.08
C SER A 172 9.02 7.34 4.87
N GLU A 173 9.96 8.14 4.38
CA GLU A 173 10.33 9.45 4.92
C GLU A 173 9.16 10.44 4.98
N PHE A 174 8.14 10.24 4.15
CA PHE A 174 6.90 11.03 4.16
C PHE A 174 5.93 10.67 5.30
N CYS A 175 6.23 9.63 6.09
CA CYS A 175 5.38 9.14 7.20
C CYS A 175 6.09 9.31 8.56
N ALA A 176 6.81 10.43 8.75
CA ALA A 176 7.68 10.63 9.89
C ALA A 176 6.94 10.69 11.23
N LEU A 177 5.83 11.43 11.31
CA LEU A 177 5.06 11.60 12.53
C LEU A 177 4.23 10.34 12.84
N SER A 178 3.52 9.81 11.84
CA SER A 178 2.71 8.60 12.04
C SER A 178 3.54 7.39 12.43
N SER A 179 4.74 7.22 11.87
CA SER A 179 5.66 6.16 12.28
C SER A 179 6.27 6.38 13.67
N LYS A 180 6.49 7.64 14.08
CA LYS A 180 6.92 7.94 15.45
C LYS A 180 5.87 7.53 16.48
N VAL A 181 4.62 7.92 16.24
CA VAL A 181 3.49 7.52 17.11
C VAL A 181 3.39 6.00 17.20
N LEU A 182 3.54 5.30 16.07
CA LEU A 182 3.53 3.84 16.08
C LEU A 182 4.68 3.24 16.89
N ALA A 183 5.90 3.79 16.79
CA ALA A 183 7.03 3.32 17.59
C ALA A 183 6.81 3.55 19.10
N GLU A 184 6.19 4.67 19.48
CA GLU A 184 5.80 4.95 20.87
C GLU A 184 4.77 3.92 21.39
N ILE A 185 3.77 3.58 20.56
CA ILE A 185 2.77 2.55 20.90
C ILE A 185 3.43 1.19 21.09
N ILE A 186 4.30 0.77 20.18
CA ILE A 186 4.99 -0.53 20.28
C ILE A 186 5.95 -0.55 21.48
N ASN A 187 6.61 0.57 21.79
CA ASN A 187 7.48 0.67 22.96
C ASN A 187 6.72 0.50 24.29
N ASN A 188 5.43 0.81 24.32
CA ASN A 188 4.57 0.65 25.48
C ASN A 188 3.94 -0.77 25.56
N SER A 189 4.23 -1.65 24.61
CA SER A 189 3.79 -3.04 24.63
C SER A 189 4.85 -3.96 25.25
N ASP A 190 4.49 -5.23 25.47
CA ASP A 190 5.38 -6.29 25.96
C ASP A 190 6.32 -6.82 24.86
N MET A 191 6.55 -6.07 23.77
CA MET A 191 7.51 -6.45 22.74
C MET A 191 8.92 -6.55 23.31
N PRO A 192 9.65 -7.66 23.13
CA PRO A 192 11.01 -7.79 23.64
C PRO A 192 11.91 -6.65 23.19
N ARG A 193 12.80 -6.20 24.06
CA ARG A 193 13.77 -5.15 23.72
C ARG A 193 14.64 -5.63 22.56
N GLY A 194 14.74 -4.80 21.51
CA GLY A 194 15.41 -5.18 20.28
C GLY A 194 14.55 -5.98 19.30
N GLY A 195 13.40 -6.52 19.72
CA GLY A 195 12.45 -7.20 18.84
C GLY A 195 11.81 -6.28 17.79
N PHE A 196 11.71 -4.99 18.10
CA PHE A 196 11.29 -3.96 17.15
C PHE A 196 12.31 -2.81 17.10
N ASN A 197 12.80 -2.50 15.89
CA ASN A 197 13.70 -1.38 15.64
C ASN A 197 13.21 -0.61 14.42
N MET A 198 13.32 0.73 14.46
CA MET A 198 12.90 1.59 13.36
C MET A 198 14.02 2.52 12.93
N VAL A 199 14.28 2.56 11.62
CA VAL A 199 15.23 3.45 10.98
C VAL A 199 14.51 4.34 9.97
N ASN A 200 14.89 5.61 9.89
CA ASN A 200 14.25 6.59 9.04
C ASN A 200 15.28 7.30 8.17
N GLY A 201 14.88 7.65 6.96
CA GLY A 201 15.73 8.36 6.02
C GLY A 201 15.38 8.05 4.58
N ILE A 202 16.18 8.60 3.69
CA ILE A 202 15.97 8.51 2.24
C ILE A 202 16.10 7.06 1.78
N GLY A 203 15.03 6.55 1.13
CA GLY A 203 14.94 5.15 0.71
C GLY A 203 16.09 4.69 -0.19
N SER A 204 16.59 5.56 -1.08
CA SER A 204 17.71 5.26 -1.97
C SER A 204 19.08 5.16 -1.26
N GLU A 205 19.19 5.67 -0.02
CA GLU A 205 20.42 5.59 0.78
C GLU A 205 20.43 4.33 1.67
N LEU A 206 19.35 4.10 2.42
CA LEU A 206 19.28 2.98 3.37
C LEU A 206 18.87 1.65 2.72
N GLY A 207 18.01 1.71 1.69
CA GLY A 207 17.46 0.53 1.02
C GLY A 207 18.53 -0.44 0.48
N PRO A 208 19.55 0.02 -0.23
CA PRO A 208 20.63 -0.84 -0.71
C PRO A 208 21.37 -1.57 0.41
N ILE A 209 21.67 -0.87 1.53
CA ILE A 209 22.39 -1.44 2.68
C ILE A 209 21.54 -2.54 3.34
N ILE A 210 20.25 -2.25 3.59
CA ILE A 210 19.30 -3.22 4.13
C ILE A 210 19.21 -4.46 3.22
N SER A 211 19.13 -4.23 1.90
CA SER A 211 18.94 -5.30 0.93
C SER A 211 20.12 -6.27 0.84
N GLU A 212 21.34 -5.76 1.00
CA GLU A 212 22.57 -6.56 0.93
C GLU A 212 23.00 -7.13 2.28
N HIS A 213 22.38 -6.72 3.39
CA HIS A 213 22.85 -7.05 4.74
C HIS A 213 22.71 -8.52 5.06
N LYS A 214 23.82 -9.19 5.45
CA LYS A 214 23.90 -10.64 5.63
C LYS A 214 23.09 -11.19 6.80
N MET A 215 22.85 -10.36 7.83
CA MET A 215 22.13 -10.76 9.04
C MET A 215 20.61 -10.58 8.92
N ILE A 216 20.11 -10.10 7.79
CA ILE A 216 18.68 -10.03 7.50
C ILE A 216 18.27 -11.29 6.74
N ASN A 217 17.28 -12.01 7.23
CA ASN A 217 16.79 -13.27 6.66
C ASN A 217 15.69 -13.04 5.62
N MET A 218 14.88 -11.99 5.80
CA MET A 218 13.77 -11.65 4.91
C MET A 218 13.65 -10.14 4.70
N ILE A 219 13.25 -9.74 3.49
CA ILE A 219 12.79 -8.39 3.19
C ILE A 219 11.34 -8.47 2.74
N SER A 220 10.47 -7.71 3.41
CA SER A 220 9.12 -7.43 2.93
C SER A 220 9.04 -5.97 2.48
N PHE A 221 8.83 -5.75 1.20
CA PHE A 221 8.82 -4.44 0.55
C PHE A 221 7.49 -4.16 -0.13
N THR A 222 6.96 -2.96 0.09
CA THR A 222 5.87 -2.41 -0.71
C THR A 222 6.31 -1.07 -1.31
N GLY A 223 6.18 -0.92 -2.63
CA GLY A 223 6.57 0.30 -3.33
C GLY A 223 6.62 0.16 -4.85
N SER A 224 7.45 0.98 -5.51
CA SER A 224 7.53 0.95 -6.98
C SER A 224 8.21 -0.31 -7.51
N THR A 225 7.77 -0.76 -8.69
CA THR A 225 8.31 -1.95 -9.35
C THR A 225 9.82 -1.86 -9.57
N GLN A 226 10.35 -0.69 -9.96
CA GLN A 226 11.79 -0.53 -10.18
C GLN A 226 12.60 -0.71 -8.90
N VAL A 227 12.10 -0.20 -7.77
CA VAL A 227 12.78 -0.39 -6.47
C VAL A 227 12.70 -1.85 -6.04
N GLY A 228 11.56 -2.51 -6.25
CA GLY A 228 11.42 -3.95 -5.96
C GLY A 228 12.41 -4.82 -6.75
N ILE A 229 12.61 -4.54 -8.03
CA ILE A 229 13.62 -5.21 -8.87
C ILE A 229 15.02 -5.03 -8.25
N ASN A 230 15.40 -3.79 -7.91
CA ASN A 230 16.70 -3.50 -7.32
C ASN A 230 16.91 -4.22 -5.97
N ILE A 231 15.88 -4.32 -5.14
CA ILE A 231 15.92 -5.07 -3.87
C ILE A 231 16.14 -6.56 -4.15
N GLN A 232 15.40 -7.14 -5.10
CA GLN A 232 15.52 -8.55 -5.46
C GLN A 232 16.93 -8.90 -5.97
N GLU A 233 17.48 -8.05 -6.86
CA GLU A 233 18.84 -8.22 -7.39
C GLU A 233 19.90 -8.20 -6.28
N ARG A 234 19.79 -7.27 -5.33
CA ARG A 234 20.73 -7.13 -4.22
C ARG A 234 20.61 -8.26 -3.21
N ALA A 235 19.40 -8.66 -2.87
CA ALA A 235 19.08 -9.71 -1.92
C ALA A 235 19.55 -11.10 -2.40
N ALA A 236 19.62 -11.32 -3.71
CA ALA A 236 20.05 -12.58 -4.30
C ALA A 236 21.44 -13.04 -3.83
N LYS A 237 22.34 -12.10 -3.49
CA LYS A 237 23.70 -12.42 -3.00
C LYS A 237 23.72 -13.20 -1.68
N THR A 238 22.66 -13.17 -0.92
CA THR A 238 22.56 -13.87 0.39
C THR A 238 21.43 -14.90 0.42
N VAL A 239 20.75 -15.09 -0.71
CA VAL A 239 19.60 -16.03 -0.86
C VAL A 239 18.49 -15.78 0.17
N LYS A 240 18.40 -14.55 0.72
CA LYS A 240 17.34 -14.19 1.66
C LYS A 240 15.98 -14.18 0.99
N ARG A 241 14.92 -14.44 1.76
CA ARG A 241 13.54 -14.32 1.25
C ARG A 241 13.21 -12.86 0.92
N VAL A 242 12.52 -12.65 -0.20
CA VAL A 242 12.04 -11.31 -0.62
C VAL A 242 10.57 -11.44 -1.00
N SER A 243 9.72 -10.75 -0.23
CA SER A 243 8.28 -10.59 -0.51
C SER A 243 8.06 -9.18 -1.04
N LEU A 244 7.54 -9.07 -2.26
CA LEU A 244 7.37 -7.82 -2.99
C LEU A 244 5.89 -7.56 -3.27
N GLU A 245 5.42 -6.39 -2.84
CA GLU A 245 4.13 -5.82 -3.20
C GLU A 245 4.38 -4.52 -3.99
N LEU A 246 4.11 -4.57 -5.30
CA LEU A 246 4.53 -3.54 -6.24
C LEU A 246 3.35 -2.84 -6.91
N GLY A 247 3.63 -2.08 -7.95
CA GLY A 247 2.65 -1.31 -8.68
C GLY A 247 1.59 -2.14 -9.39
N GLY A 248 0.55 -1.46 -9.86
CA GLY A 248 -0.56 -2.04 -10.59
C GLY A 248 -1.13 -1.14 -11.67
N LYS A 249 -1.84 -1.76 -12.60
CA LYS A 249 -2.68 -1.07 -13.61
C LYS A 249 -4.00 -1.81 -13.71
N SER A 250 -4.71 -1.86 -12.60
CA SER A 250 -5.91 -2.68 -12.42
C SER A 250 -7.01 -2.33 -13.42
N ALA A 251 -7.67 -3.35 -13.95
CA ALA A 251 -8.82 -3.19 -14.82
C ALA A 251 -10.13 -3.33 -14.03
N HIS A 252 -11.13 -2.51 -14.36
CA HIS A 252 -12.50 -2.67 -13.91
C HIS A 252 -13.39 -2.95 -15.13
N ILE A 253 -13.94 -4.15 -15.24
CA ILE A 253 -14.86 -4.53 -16.28
C ILE A 253 -16.28 -4.21 -15.84
N ILE A 254 -16.97 -3.37 -16.59
CA ILE A 254 -18.39 -3.07 -16.46
C ILE A 254 -19.14 -3.91 -17.48
N CYS A 255 -19.90 -4.91 -17.04
CA CYS A 255 -20.72 -5.72 -17.93
C CYS A 255 -21.93 -4.94 -18.47
N ASP A 256 -22.56 -5.46 -19.53
CA ASP A 256 -23.66 -4.79 -20.23
C ASP A 256 -25.01 -4.87 -19.49
N ASP A 257 -25.10 -5.75 -18.49
CA ASP A 257 -26.29 -6.06 -17.71
C ASP A 257 -26.54 -5.12 -16.51
N VAL A 258 -25.68 -4.09 -16.30
CA VAL A 258 -25.71 -3.25 -15.10
C VAL A 258 -26.37 -1.90 -15.30
N ASP A 259 -26.86 -1.28 -14.20
CA ASP A 259 -27.29 0.10 -14.16
C ASP A 259 -26.05 1.02 -14.23
N LEU A 260 -25.82 1.63 -15.41
CA LEU A 260 -24.67 2.51 -15.65
C LEU A 260 -24.66 3.75 -14.74
N ASN A 261 -25.84 4.27 -14.35
CA ASN A 261 -25.93 5.42 -13.45
C ASN A 261 -25.43 5.14 -12.03
N LYS A 262 -25.30 3.86 -11.66
CA LYS A 262 -24.69 3.44 -10.39
C LYS A 262 -23.27 2.91 -10.60
N ALA A 263 -23.06 2.11 -11.64
CA ALA A 263 -21.79 1.42 -11.87
C ALA A 263 -20.66 2.41 -12.20
N ILE A 264 -20.90 3.39 -13.07
CA ILE A 264 -19.87 4.34 -13.50
C ILE A 264 -19.42 5.29 -12.37
N PRO A 265 -20.33 5.95 -11.61
CA PRO A 265 -19.92 6.71 -10.43
C PRO A 265 -19.12 5.88 -9.41
N ASN A 266 -19.54 4.66 -9.14
CA ASN A 266 -18.82 3.78 -8.22
C ASN A 266 -17.40 3.44 -8.71
N ALA A 267 -17.25 3.15 -10.00
CA ALA A 267 -15.94 2.85 -10.60
C ALA A 267 -15.00 4.08 -10.54
N ILE A 268 -15.53 5.28 -10.82
CA ILE A 268 -14.78 6.54 -10.73
C ILE A 268 -14.33 6.79 -9.28
N ASN A 269 -15.24 6.64 -8.31
CA ASN A 269 -14.92 6.83 -6.90
C ASN A 269 -13.84 5.84 -6.42
N GLN A 270 -13.89 4.58 -6.86
CA GLN A 270 -12.85 3.58 -6.56
C GLN A 270 -11.48 3.94 -7.16
N CYS A 271 -11.47 4.47 -8.37
CA CYS A 271 -10.23 4.93 -9.01
C CYS A 271 -9.64 6.15 -8.29
N PHE A 272 -10.47 7.08 -7.86
CA PHE A 272 -10.04 8.37 -7.34
C PHE A 272 -9.86 8.41 -5.81
N ILE A 273 -10.31 7.38 -5.08
CA ILE A 273 -10.07 7.31 -3.64
C ILE A 273 -8.59 7.54 -3.33
N ASN A 274 -8.30 8.26 -2.24
CA ASN A 274 -6.93 8.63 -1.85
C ASN A 274 -6.19 9.41 -2.97
N SER A 275 -6.93 10.19 -3.74
CA SER A 275 -6.44 10.91 -4.94
C SER A 275 -5.76 9.99 -5.97
N GLY A 276 -6.24 8.74 -6.10
CA GLY A 276 -5.70 7.72 -6.99
C GLY A 276 -4.36 7.11 -6.55
N GLN A 277 -3.90 7.41 -5.34
CA GLN A 277 -2.62 6.96 -4.80
C GLN A 277 -2.72 5.57 -4.15
N SER A 278 -3.20 4.60 -4.93
CA SER A 278 -3.36 3.21 -4.50
C SER A 278 -2.85 2.25 -5.58
N CYS A 279 -2.04 1.29 -5.18
CA CYS A 279 -1.50 0.26 -6.09
C CYS A 279 -2.60 -0.58 -6.75
N SER A 280 -3.71 -0.82 -6.05
CA SER A 280 -4.87 -1.57 -6.53
C SER A 280 -5.91 -0.71 -7.25
N ALA A 281 -5.73 0.62 -7.39
CA ALA A 281 -6.72 1.51 -8.02
C ALA A 281 -7.10 1.03 -9.44
N PRO A 282 -8.42 0.89 -9.75
CA PRO A 282 -8.88 0.45 -11.06
C PRO A 282 -8.80 1.60 -12.08
N THR A 283 -7.60 1.91 -12.54
CA THR A 283 -7.32 3.04 -13.43
C THR A 283 -7.59 2.78 -14.90
N ARG A 284 -7.95 1.54 -15.26
CA ARG A 284 -8.48 1.15 -16.56
C ARG A 284 -9.94 0.71 -16.41
N LEU A 285 -10.88 1.50 -16.92
CA LEU A 285 -12.31 1.20 -16.93
C LEU A 285 -12.69 0.61 -18.31
N LEU A 286 -13.02 -0.68 -18.34
CA LEU A 286 -13.40 -1.40 -19.55
C LEU A 286 -14.92 -1.41 -19.67
N VAL A 287 -15.45 -0.90 -20.78
CA VAL A 287 -16.89 -0.69 -20.98
C VAL A 287 -17.36 -1.17 -22.37
N PRO A 288 -18.64 -1.58 -22.52
CA PRO A 288 -19.20 -1.92 -23.82
C PRO A 288 -19.09 -0.76 -24.83
N GLU A 289 -18.65 -1.05 -26.05
CA GLU A 289 -18.39 -0.04 -27.09
C GLU A 289 -19.65 0.75 -27.47
N ASP A 290 -20.80 0.11 -27.55
CA ASP A 290 -22.09 0.71 -27.89
C ASP A 290 -22.62 1.70 -26.82
N LYS A 291 -22.17 1.58 -25.57
CA LYS A 291 -22.59 2.42 -24.44
C LYS A 291 -21.67 3.60 -24.15
N ILE A 292 -20.56 3.76 -24.89
CA ILE A 292 -19.51 4.74 -24.56
C ILE A 292 -20.04 6.18 -24.48
N ASN A 293 -20.96 6.58 -25.35
CA ASN A 293 -21.49 7.95 -25.37
C ASN A 293 -22.36 8.27 -24.14
N GLU A 294 -23.11 7.31 -23.63
CA GLU A 294 -23.86 7.42 -22.39
C GLU A 294 -22.91 7.48 -21.20
N ILE A 295 -21.92 6.58 -21.16
CA ILE A 295 -20.92 6.50 -20.10
C ILE A 295 -20.11 7.79 -19.97
N LYS A 296 -19.70 8.39 -21.08
CA LYS A 296 -19.01 9.71 -21.07
C LYS A 296 -19.84 10.78 -20.37
N LYS A 297 -21.14 10.86 -20.68
CA LYS A 297 -22.04 11.83 -20.04
C LYS A 297 -22.17 11.62 -18.54
N ILE A 298 -22.35 10.37 -18.10
CA ILE A 298 -22.44 9.99 -16.70
C ILE A 298 -21.12 10.33 -15.99
N ALA A 299 -19.99 10.00 -16.59
CA ALA A 299 -18.66 10.24 -16.02
C ALA A 299 -18.38 11.74 -15.82
N ILE A 300 -18.65 12.57 -16.82
CA ILE A 300 -18.49 14.03 -16.73
C ILE A 300 -19.37 14.61 -15.62
N ASN A 301 -20.66 14.24 -15.60
CA ASN A 301 -21.59 14.73 -14.58
C ASN A 301 -21.13 14.35 -13.18
N HIS A 302 -20.69 13.10 -12.99
CA HIS A 302 -20.26 12.62 -11.68
C HIS A 302 -18.97 13.32 -11.21
N VAL A 303 -17.96 13.45 -12.07
CA VAL A 303 -16.68 14.09 -11.69
C VAL A 303 -16.90 15.55 -11.25
N ASN A 304 -17.84 16.27 -11.88
CA ASN A 304 -18.17 17.63 -11.50
C ASN A 304 -18.79 17.75 -10.08
N THR A 305 -19.23 16.66 -9.47
CA THR A 305 -19.71 16.64 -8.08
C THR A 305 -18.60 16.36 -7.06
N ILE A 306 -17.42 15.91 -7.50
CA ILE A 306 -16.32 15.55 -6.62
C ILE A 306 -15.62 16.80 -6.10
N LYS A 307 -15.70 17.03 -4.79
CA LYS A 307 -15.06 18.18 -4.15
C LYS A 307 -13.58 17.93 -3.94
N THR A 308 -12.74 18.73 -4.58
CA THR A 308 -11.29 18.79 -4.34
C THR A 308 -10.97 20.03 -3.50
N GLY A 309 -10.21 19.91 -2.41
CA GLY A 309 -9.92 21.04 -1.55
C GLY A 309 -9.12 20.70 -0.30
N ASP A 310 -9.24 21.54 0.73
CA ASP A 310 -8.55 21.38 2.01
C ASP A 310 -8.83 19.98 2.61
N PRO A 311 -7.80 19.17 2.83
CA PRO A 311 -7.98 17.81 3.37
C PRO A 311 -8.54 17.78 4.80
N LEU A 312 -8.46 18.86 5.56
CA LEU A 312 -9.07 18.96 6.90
C LEU A 312 -10.59 19.24 6.84
N SER A 313 -11.13 19.66 5.69
CA SER A 313 -12.56 19.85 5.53
C SER A 313 -13.29 18.50 5.40
N ASN A 314 -14.36 18.32 6.18
CA ASN A 314 -15.20 17.12 6.11
C ASN A 314 -15.93 16.94 4.76
N GLU A 315 -15.99 17.99 3.94
CA GLU A 315 -16.63 17.94 2.61
C GLU A 315 -15.65 17.53 1.50
N THR A 316 -14.35 17.53 1.76
CA THR A 316 -13.34 17.22 0.76
C THR A 316 -13.34 15.72 0.45
N ALA A 317 -13.53 15.39 -0.82
CA ALA A 317 -13.41 14.03 -1.34
C ALA A 317 -12.00 13.73 -1.85
N LEU A 318 -11.33 14.72 -2.48
CA LEU A 318 -9.97 14.59 -2.99
C LEU A 318 -9.06 15.66 -2.37
N GLY A 319 -8.02 15.21 -1.71
CA GLY A 319 -6.91 16.03 -1.26
C GLY A 319 -5.80 16.14 -2.33
N PRO A 320 -4.66 16.75 -1.97
CA PRO A 320 -3.49 16.79 -2.83
C PRO A 320 -2.84 15.39 -2.98
N VAL A 321 -1.91 15.24 -3.93
CA VAL A 321 -0.95 14.14 -3.95
C VAL A 321 0.25 14.46 -3.06
N VAL A 322 0.98 13.45 -2.64
CA VAL A 322 1.92 13.52 -1.52
C VAL A 322 3.06 14.54 -1.67
N ASN A 323 3.55 14.81 -2.88
CA ASN A 323 4.70 15.71 -3.09
C ASN A 323 4.79 16.25 -4.51
N ALA A 324 5.69 17.21 -4.72
CA ALA A 324 5.94 17.86 -6.02
C ALA A 324 6.36 16.86 -7.10
N LYS A 325 7.20 15.87 -6.78
CA LYS A 325 7.66 14.86 -7.75
C LYS A 325 6.48 14.07 -8.29
N GLN A 326 5.58 13.62 -7.42
CA GLN A 326 4.40 12.88 -7.82
C GLN A 326 3.43 13.76 -8.63
N PHE A 327 3.20 15.01 -8.19
CA PHE A 327 2.40 15.97 -8.93
C PHE A 327 2.94 16.16 -10.37
N ASN A 328 4.22 16.47 -10.53
CA ASN A 328 4.84 16.68 -11.83
C ASN A 328 4.79 15.43 -12.72
N ASN A 329 4.98 14.24 -12.13
CA ASN A 329 4.87 12.98 -12.86
C ASN A 329 3.46 12.77 -13.44
N ILE A 330 2.43 13.00 -12.62
CA ILE A 330 1.04 12.90 -13.06
C ILE A 330 0.72 13.91 -14.16
N GLN A 331 1.15 15.19 -14.00
CA GLN A 331 0.97 16.23 -15.01
C GLN A 331 1.62 15.85 -16.34
N ASN A 332 2.81 15.25 -16.31
CA ASN A 332 3.51 14.78 -17.51
C ASN A 332 2.74 13.66 -18.22
N HIS A 333 2.18 12.69 -17.48
CA HIS A 333 1.35 11.64 -18.08
C HIS A 333 0.09 12.20 -18.74
N ILE A 334 -0.59 13.14 -18.05
CA ILE A 334 -1.79 13.80 -18.59
C ILE A 334 -1.43 14.58 -19.86
N LYS A 335 -0.35 15.38 -19.82
CA LYS A 335 0.13 16.15 -20.97
C LYS A 335 0.46 15.25 -22.15
N ASN A 336 1.22 14.19 -21.93
CA ASN A 336 1.60 13.24 -23.00
C ASN A 336 0.36 12.60 -23.65
N ALA A 337 -0.68 12.28 -22.88
CA ALA A 337 -1.92 11.73 -23.41
C ALA A 337 -2.70 12.76 -24.26
N ILE A 338 -2.71 14.03 -23.85
CA ILE A 338 -3.33 15.12 -24.63
C ILE A 338 -2.54 15.33 -25.93
N ASP A 339 -1.21 15.42 -25.84
CA ASP A 339 -0.32 15.65 -26.99
C ASP A 339 -0.40 14.49 -28.02
N SER A 340 -0.70 13.27 -27.56
CA SER A 340 -0.93 12.10 -28.40
C SER A 340 -2.40 11.89 -28.83
N SER A 341 -3.22 12.92 -28.67
CA SER A 341 -4.62 12.97 -29.12
C SER A 341 -5.56 11.97 -28.45
N CYS A 342 -5.28 11.53 -27.22
CA CYS A 342 -6.29 10.83 -26.42
C CYS A 342 -7.47 11.76 -26.10
N GLU A 343 -8.68 11.24 -26.16
CA GLU A 343 -9.91 12.01 -25.90
C GLU A 343 -10.02 12.38 -24.43
N LEU A 344 -9.60 13.60 -24.04
CA LEU A 344 -9.83 14.13 -22.70
C LEU A 344 -11.28 14.55 -22.55
N ILE A 345 -12.04 13.93 -21.63
CA ILE A 345 -13.46 14.26 -21.42
C ILE A 345 -13.70 15.15 -20.18
N VAL A 346 -12.81 15.12 -19.20
CA VAL A 346 -12.87 15.99 -18.01
C VAL A 346 -11.48 16.07 -17.33
N GLY A 347 -11.20 17.18 -16.63
CA GLY A 347 -9.95 17.39 -15.90
C GLY A 347 -8.86 18.03 -16.76
N GLY A 348 -7.71 17.35 -16.89
CA GLY A 348 -6.54 17.82 -17.64
C GLY A 348 -5.43 18.37 -16.76
N ILE A 349 -4.49 19.09 -17.39
CA ILE A 349 -3.31 19.66 -16.74
C ILE A 349 -3.68 20.78 -15.75
N ASP A 350 -2.70 21.19 -14.96
CA ASP A 350 -2.78 22.23 -13.94
C ASP A 350 -3.58 21.84 -12.68
N ARG A 351 -3.60 22.75 -11.71
CA ARG A 351 -4.40 22.62 -10.49
C ARG A 351 -5.88 22.82 -10.74
N PRO A 352 -6.77 22.30 -9.86
CA PRO A 352 -8.18 22.65 -9.89
C PRO A 352 -8.41 24.16 -9.79
N GLN A 353 -9.51 24.62 -10.35
CA GLN A 353 -9.88 26.03 -10.30
C GLN A 353 -9.96 26.53 -8.85
N ASN A 354 -9.47 27.74 -8.56
CA ASN A 354 -9.40 28.37 -7.24
C ASN A 354 -8.42 27.73 -6.24
N ILE A 355 -7.57 26.80 -6.66
CA ILE A 355 -6.49 26.26 -5.85
C ILE A 355 -5.14 26.70 -6.44
N ASN A 356 -4.48 27.65 -5.77
CA ASN A 356 -3.26 28.28 -6.26
C ASN A 356 -1.97 27.66 -5.67
N LYS A 357 -2.10 26.85 -4.59
CA LYS A 357 -0.99 26.23 -3.86
C LYS A 357 -1.32 24.80 -3.51
N GLY A 358 -0.32 23.97 -3.21
CA GLY A 358 -0.47 22.55 -2.93
C GLY A 358 -0.39 21.67 -4.18
N PHE A 359 -0.16 20.38 -3.97
CA PHE A 359 0.03 19.42 -5.04
C PHE A 359 -1.29 18.80 -5.53
N TYR A 360 -2.26 19.65 -5.82
CA TYR A 360 -3.60 19.23 -6.23
C TYR A 360 -3.68 18.92 -7.72
N VAL A 361 -4.18 17.74 -8.05
CA VAL A 361 -4.42 17.29 -9.43
C VAL A 361 -5.92 17.29 -9.71
N LYS A 362 -6.32 17.78 -10.89
CA LYS A 362 -7.70 17.66 -11.35
C LYS A 362 -8.06 16.18 -11.54
N PRO A 363 -9.21 15.71 -11.02
CA PRO A 363 -9.73 14.42 -11.39
C PRO A 363 -9.90 14.38 -12.91
N THR A 364 -9.18 13.46 -13.57
CA THR A 364 -8.98 13.46 -15.01
C THR A 364 -9.43 12.14 -15.62
N ILE A 365 -10.24 12.20 -16.69
CA ILE A 365 -10.71 11.03 -17.43
C ILE A 365 -10.42 11.18 -18.91
N PHE A 366 -9.80 10.16 -19.48
CA PHE A 366 -9.68 9.97 -20.92
C PHE A 366 -10.63 8.88 -21.37
N ALA A 367 -11.27 9.07 -22.52
CA ALA A 367 -12.15 8.09 -23.14
C ALA A 367 -11.58 7.56 -24.48
N ASN A 368 -12.12 6.44 -24.95
CA ASN A 368 -11.66 5.78 -26.17
C ASN A 368 -10.13 5.57 -26.21
N VAL A 369 -9.53 5.31 -25.04
CA VAL A 369 -8.08 5.16 -24.93
C VAL A 369 -7.66 3.85 -25.59
N PRO A 370 -6.69 3.86 -26.54
CA PRO A 370 -6.15 2.62 -27.08
C PRO A 370 -5.50 1.78 -25.97
N GLU A 371 -5.75 0.48 -25.94
CA GLU A 371 -5.27 -0.42 -24.89
C GLU A 371 -3.75 -0.40 -24.68
N ASN A 372 -2.98 -0.17 -25.76
CA ASN A 372 -1.52 -0.13 -25.74
C ASN A 372 -0.95 1.29 -25.50
N HIS A 373 -1.80 2.30 -25.30
CA HIS A 373 -1.34 3.66 -25.02
C HIS A 373 -0.63 3.73 -23.66
N PRO A 374 0.46 4.49 -23.49
CA PRO A 374 1.17 4.62 -22.21
C PRO A 374 0.26 4.95 -21.02
N ILE A 375 -0.75 5.82 -21.19
CA ILE A 375 -1.69 6.18 -20.14
C ILE A 375 -2.58 5.00 -19.68
N ALA A 376 -2.75 3.97 -20.53
CA ALA A 376 -3.46 2.73 -20.22
C ALA A 376 -2.53 1.62 -19.71
N GLN A 377 -1.21 1.75 -19.87
CA GLN A 377 -0.23 0.72 -19.53
C GLN A 377 0.66 1.05 -18.33
N GLU A 378 0.95 2.35 -18.11
CA GLU A 378 1.83 2.79 -17.04
C GLU A 378 1.06 3.15 -15.77
N GLU A 379 1.66 2.87 -14.60
CA GLU A 379 1.12 3.27 -13.32
C GLU A 379 1.34 4.78 -13.10
N ILE A 380 0.25 5.55 -13.04
CA ILE A 380 0.30 7.01 -12.88
C ILE A 380 0.32 7.42 -11.41
N PHE A 381 -0.38 6.67 -10.56
CA PHE A 381 -0.50 6.88 -9.12
C PHE A 381 -1.12 8.23 -8.76
N GLY A 382 -2.19 8.59 -9.47
CA GLY A 382 -2.93 9.84 -9.34
C GLY A 382 -4.38 9.69 -9.81
N PRO A 383 -5.23 10.73 -9.68
CA PRO A 383 -6.66 10.66 -10.02
C PRO A 383 -6.87 10.75 -11.54
N VAL A 384 -6.38 9.74 -12.26
CA VAL A 384 -6.43 9.65 -13.73
C VAL A 384 -7.01 8.31 -14.14
N LEU A 385 -8.14 8.35 -14.84
CA LEU A 385 -8.88 7.17 -15.32
C LEU A 385 -8.84 7.08 -16.84
N SER A 386 -8.54 5.89 -17.37
CA SER A 386 -8.61 5.57 -18.80
C SER A 386 -9.83 4.69 -19.09
N ILE A 387 -10.79 5.18 -19.85
CA ILE A 387 -11.93 4.41 -20.33
C ILE A 387 -11.54 3.77 -21.65
N ILE A 388 -11.62 2.44 -21.71
CA ILE A 388 -11.29 1.61 -22.85
C ILE A 388 -12.55 0.85 -23.26
N THR A 389 -12.89 0.84 -24.52
CA THR A 389 -14.06 0.11 -25.03
C THR A 389 -13.71 -1.34 -25.36
N TYR A 390 -14.69 -2.22 -25.18
CA TYR A 390 -14.60 -3.62 -25.59
C TYR A 390 -15.83 -4.03 -26.41
N LYS A 391 -15.68 -5.05 -27.29
CA LYS A 391 -16.73 -5.55 -28.18
C LYS A 391 -17.56 -6.66 -27.55
N ASP A 392 -16.90 -7.54 -26.80
CA ASP A 392 -17.48 -8.68 -26.11
C ASP A 392 -16.64 -9.01 -24.85
N ILE A 393 -17.13 -9.92 -24.03
CA ILE A 393 -16.48 -10.30 -22.76
C ILE A 393 -15.10 -10.93 -22.97
N GLU A 394 -14.88 -11.72 -24.01
CA GLU A 394 -13.56 -12.29 -24.28
C GLU A 394 -12.55 -11.20 -24.67
N ASN A 395 -12.99 -10.20 -25.42
CA ASN A 395 -12.18 -9.01 -25.71
C ASN A 395 -11.89 -8.20 -24.42
N ALA A 396 -12.88 -8.01 -23.54
CA ALA A 396 -12.67 -7.34 -22.25
C ALA A 396 -11.61 -8.07 -21.39
N ILE A 397 -11.68 -9.41 -21.32
CA ILE A 397 -10.70 -10.25 -20.63
C ILE A 397 -9.30 -10.11 -21.25
N SER A 398 -9.22 -10.10 -22.58
CA SER A 398 -7.97 -9.91 -23.31
C SER A 398 -7.32 -8.56 -22.94
N ILE A 399 -8.10 -7.47 -23.04
CA ILE A 399 -7.65 -6.11 -22.67
C ILE A 399 -7.24 -6.03 -21.19
N ALA A 400 -8.03 -6.62 -20.29
CA ALA A 400 -7.73 -6.65 -18.86
C ALA A 400 -6.37 -7.31 -18.59
N ASN A 401 -6.08 -8.41 -19.28
CA ASN A 401 -4.84 -9.17 -19.16
C ASN A 401 -3.65 -8.55 -19.93
N ASN A 402 -3.90 -7.65 -20.87
CA ASN A 402 -2.87 -6.93 -21.63
C ASN A 402 -2.24 -5.83 -20.79
N SER A 403 -1.41 -6.23 -19.84
CA SER A 403 -0.60 -5.37 -18.98
C SER A 403 0.56 -6.17 -18.41
N LYS A 404 1.69 -5.50 -18.15
CA LYS A 404 2.81 -6.08 -17.41
C LYS A 404 2.49 -6.32 -15.93
N TYR A 405 1.42 -5.71 -15.43
CA TYR A 405 0.93 -5.80 -14.06
C TYR A 405 -0.17 -6.85 -13.88
N GLY A 406 -0.44 -7.21 -12.65
CA GLY A 406 -1.50 -8.14 -12.27
C GLY A 406 -1.80 -8.12 -10.77
N LEU A 407 -2.00 -6.92 -10.17
CA LEU A 407 -2.26 -6.80 -8.73
C LEU A 407 -3.73 -7.09 -8.43
N SER A 408 -4.63 -6.26 -8.95
CA SER A 408 -6.07 -6.37 -8.71
C SER A 408 -6.87 -6.24 -10.00
N SER A 409 -8.10 -6.75 -9.97
CA SER A 409 -9.13 -6.54 -10.98
C SER A 409 -10.49 -6.34 -10.31
N TYR A 410 -11.40 -5.72 -11.05
CA TYR A 410 -12.76 -5.44 -10.59
C TYR A 410 -13.75 -5.85 -11.67
N ILE A 411 -14.89 -6.37 -11.26
CA ILE A 411 -15.97 -6.77 -12.17
C ILE A 411 -17.29 -6.28 -11.59
N THR A 412 -18.08 -5.60 -12.40
CA THR A 412 -19.46 -5.24 -12.05
C THR A 412 -20.41 -5.91 -13.04
N SER A 413 -21.28 -6.79 -12.57
CA SER A 413 -22.29 -7.54 -13.32
C SER A 413 -23.46 -7.87 -12.41
N ASN A 414 -24.69 -7.84 -12.94
CA ASN A 414 -25.86 -8.33 -12.23
C ASN A 414 -25.94 -9.87 -12.21
N ASN A 415 -25.13 -10.55 -13.03
CA ASN A 415 -25.04 -12.00 -13.04
C ASN A 415 -23.76 -12.48 -12.31
N PRO A 416 -23.89 -13.03 -11.07
CA PRO A 416 -22.75 -13.50 -10.28
C PRO A 416 -21.94 -14.62 -10.96
N GLU A 417 -22.60 -15.49 -11.71
CA GLU A 417 -21.95 -16.63 -12.40
C GLU A 417 -21.05 -16.11 -13.53
N VAL A 418 -21.54 -15.14 -14.30
CA VAL A 418 -20.75 -14.48 -15.36
C VAL A 418 -19.55 -13.77 -14.75
N ALA A 419 -19.77 -13.01 -13.67
CA ALA A 419 -18.68 -12.32 -12.96
C ALA A 419 -17.61 -13.29 -12.44
N GLU A 420 -18.02 -14.44 -11.89
CA GLU A 420 -17.11 -15.48 -11.43
C GLU A 420 -16.34 -16.13 -12.60
N GLN A 421 -17.00 -16.43 -13.70
CA GLN A 421 -16.34 -16.99 -14.90
C GLN A 421 -15.31 -16.03 -15.48
N ILE A 422 -15.62 -14.73 -15.55
CA ILE A 422 -14.66 -13.69 -15.97
C ILE A 422 -13.47 -13.67 -14.99
N SER A 423 -13.73 -13.66 -13.68
CA SER A 423 -12.69 -13.57 -12.65
C SER A 423 -11.65 -14.70 -12.77
N LYS A 424 -12.06 -15.91 -13.09
CA LYS A 424 -11.18 -17.08 -13.28
C LYS A 424 -10.21 -16.92 -14.46
N LYS A 425 -10.55 -16.07 -15.44
CA LYS A 425 -9.71 -15.82 -16.62
C LYS A 425 -8.78 -14.61 -16.46
N ILE A 426 -8.99 -13.76 -15.45
CA ILE A 426 -8.16 -12.57 -15.20
C ILE A 426 -6.86 -12.97 -14.49
N LYS A 427 -5.73 -12.50 -15.01
CA LYS A 427 -4.38 -12.74 -14.46
C LYS A 427 -4.01 -11.66 -13.44
N ALA A 428 -4.71 -11.65 -12.31
CA ALA A 428 -4.46 -10.76 -11.18
C ALA A 428 -4.50 -11.54 -9.86
N GLY A 429 -3.80 -11.03 -8.84
CA GLY A 429 -3.73 -11.68 -7.53
C GLY A 429 -5.05 -11.65 -6.78
N GLN A 430 -5.93 -10.70 -7.09
CA GLN A 430 -7.30 -10.66 -6.57
C GLN A 430 -8.29 -10.10 -7.60
N THR A 431 -9.55 -10.54 -7.49
CA THR A 431 -10.67 -9.96 -8.22
C THR A 431 -11.77 -9.57 -7.24
N ILE A 432 -12.26 -8.34 -7.36
CA ILE A 432 -13.33 -7.79 -6.53
C ILE A 432 -14.60 -7.72 -7.37
N ILE A 433 -15.63 -8.45 -6.96
CA ILE A 433 -16.90 -8.55 -7.69
C ILE A 433 -17.96 -7.73 -6.96
N ASN A 434 -18.62 -6.80 -7.64
CA ASN A 434 -19.78 -6.01 -7.19
C ASN A 434 -19.58 -5.27 -5.85
N LYS A 435 -18.33 -4.97 -5.46
CA LYS A 435 -18.04 -4.25 -4.21
C LYS A 435 -17.29 -2.97 -4.49
N ILE A 436 -17.52 -1.98 -3.63
CA ILE A 436 -16.72 -0.76 -3.58
C ILE A 436 -15.58 -1.01 -2.60
N GLY A 437 -14.37 -1.03 -3.13
CA GLY A 437 -13.17 -1.31 -2.34
C GLY A 437 -13.10 -2.76 -1.85
N ARG A 438 -11.98 -3.08 -1.26
CA ARG A 438 -11.69 -4.42 -0.76
C ARG A 438 -12.31 -4.67 0.63
N GLY A 439 -12.38 -3.62 1.45
CA GLY A 439 -12.58 -3.78 2.90
C GLY A 439 -11.40 -4.53 3.54
N ALA A 440 -11.45 -4.71 4.85
CA ALA A 440 -10.45 -5.48 5.60
C ALA A 440 -10.78 -6.98 5.60
N VAL A 441 -10.84 -7.56 4.42
CA VAL A 441 -11.06 -9.01 4.28
C VAL A 441 -9.73 -9.74 4.51
N PRO A 442 -9.67 -10.83 5.29
CA PRO A 442 -8.45 -11.62 5.52
C PRO A 442 -8.01 -12.44 4.30
N ALA A 443 -8.56 -12.15 3.12
CA ALA A 443 -8.16 -12.78 1.88
C ALA A 443 -6.72 -12.39 1.49
N PRO A 444 -5.95 -13.27 0.87
CA PRO A 444 -4.59 -12.99 0.45
C PRO A 444 -4.55 -11.77 -0.48
N PHE A 445 -3.56 -10.92 -0.29
CA PHE A 445 -3.26 -9.77 -1.13
C PHE A 445 -1.88 -9.93 -1.73
N GLY A 446 -1.74 -9.69 -3.02
CA GLY A 446 -0.45 -9.75 -3.71
C GLY A 446 -0.61 -9.87 -5.21
N GLY A 447 0.48 -9.59 -5.93
CA GLY A 447 0.47 -9.45 -7.37
C GLY A 447 0.84 -10.70 -8.15
N PHE A 448 0.41 -10.72 -9.41
CA PHE A 448 0.96 -11.55 -10.48
C PHE A 448 1.90 -10.71 -11.33
N LYS A 449 2.73 -11.32 -12.16
CA LYS A 449 3.64 -10.64 -13.10
C LYS A 449 4.53 -9.62 -12.37
N MET A 450 4.63 -8.38 -12.87
CA MET A 450 5.47 -7.33 -12.29
C MET A 450 4.82 -6.60 -11.09
N SER A 451 3.68 -7.05 -10.61
CA SER A 451 3.05 -6.51 -9.40
C SER A 451 3.55 -7.15 -8.11
N GLY A 452 4.42 -8.14 -8.19
CA GLY A 452 5.06 -8.72 -7.02
C GLY A 452 5.05 -10.25 -6.99
N ASN A 453 5.63 -10.81 -5.92
CA ASN A 453 5.84 -12.26 -5.76
C ASN A 453 5.42 -12.79 -4.39
N GLY A 454 5.04 -11.93 -3.45
CA GLY A 454 4.59 -12.29 -2.12
C GLY A 454 3.07 -12.32 -1.97
N ARG A 455 2.64 -12.70 -0.78
CA ARG A 455 1.25 -12.53 -0.34
C ARG A 455 1.20 -11.91 1.05
N GLU A 456 0.34 -10.94 1.19
CA GLU A 456 0.03 -10.32 2.47
C GLU A 456 -1.40 -10.68 2.89
N HIS A 457 -1.72 -10.44 4.13
CA HIS A 457 -3.00 -10.66 4.79
C HIS A 457 -3.37 -12.13 5.00
N GLY A 458 -4.18 -12.37 6.03
CA GLY A 458 -4.67 -13.68 6.35
C GLY A 458 -3.55 -14.66 6.73
N VAL A 459 -3.84 -15.93 6.60
CA VAL A 459 -2.87 -17.01 6.86
C VAL A 459 -1.69 -16.92 5.90
N PHE A 460 -1.91 -16.56 4.65
CA PHE A 460 -0.87 -16.43 3.63
C PHE A 460 0.17 -15.36 4.00
N GLY A 461 -0.29 -14.22 4.59
CA GLY A 461 0.62 -13.19 5.06
C GLY A 461 1.45 -13.62 6.27
N LEU A 462 0.91 -14.45 7.17
CA LEU A 462 1.66 -15.04 8.26
C LEU A 462 2.72 -16.02 7.74
N GLU A 463 2.36 -16.87 6.78
CA GLU A 463 3.23 -17.92 6.23
C GLU A 463 4.45 -17.37 5.48
N GLU A 464 4.40 -16.15 4.96
CA GLU A 464 5.57 -15.47 4.38
C GLU A 464 6.72 -15.32 5.39
N TYR A 465 6.42 -15.19 6.68
CA TYR A 465 7.39 -14.99 7.76
C TYR A 465 7.82 -16.28 8.47
N LEU A 466 7.41 -17.42 7.92
CA LEU A 466 7.71 -18.75 8.50
C LEU A 466 8.58 -19.58 7.56
N GLU A 467 9.48 -20.37 8.16
CA GLU A 467 10.22 -21.45 7.50
C GLU A 467 9.61 -22.79 7.85
N ILE A 468 9.60 -23.71 6.89
CA ILE A 468 9.11 -25.07 7.06
C ILE A 468 10.28 -26.00 7.39
N LYS A 469 10.17 -26.71 8.52
CA LYS A 469 11.15 -27.70 8.96
C LYS A 469 10.48 -29.06 9.14
N ALA A 470 10.98 -30.08 8.47
CA ALA A 470 10.54 -31.45 8.66
C ALA A 470 11.39 -32.16 9.74
N ILE A 471 10.74 -32.95 10.60
CA ILE A 471 11.36 -33.88 11.53
C ILE A 471 10.87 -35.28 11.15
N ILE A 472 11.79 -36.14 10.73
CA ILE A 472 11.54 -37.49 10.19
C ILE A 472 11.96 -38.54 11.20
#